data_769b0862ff90c7df75062478d6df3841
#
_entry.id   769b0862ff90c7df75062478d6df3841
#
_cell.length_a   1.000
_cell.length_b   1.000
_cell.length_c   1.000
_cell.angle_alpha   90.00
_cell.angle_beta   90.00
_cell.angle_gamma   90.00
#
_symmetry.space_group_name_H-M   'P 1'
#
loop_
_entity.id
_entity.type
_entity.pdbx_description
1 polymer ?
#
loop_
_entity_poly.entity_id
_entity_poly.type
_entity_poly.pdbx_seq_one_letter_code
_entity_poly.pdbx_strand_id
1 'polypeptide(L)'
;MKKASKAIALAMASAMAVSMAACGGSASSTASGAASGDSASATGNGSYDQVTYAYATFNNIPTEEDLDVVEEEINKITREKIGAEITLKPISIADYVNKVSLSLQGGEKIDVYQSLGNFGNCVSTDMCYDISDLIDSCAPETKALLGDKFLDACKVNGKLYGIPTYKPFALTPMFIYRKDIADELGMDMSTVNSVEDVTPILEQVKEAKSDMIPLAPVQNGVSGLEMTMGDIDWLSDDYYKPVGVLMDGNMTVQDLYTTDTFKSRCDLARTWYNEGLIMKDAATTTSTAAECMSSGNYFGYIAAYSYPEADTAASLQAQCGGFELGAKMIGDAYLGTGDINAVSWMIASTTDVPEAALKFLNLTYTDKDIVNLLIYGIEGRDYIMNDDGTVSYPEGEDSTTVPYTAQLSCGTLGNFFIMYPTAGTDPASLEWEQKQNEEAKTSPAMGFTFDSSKLNTQYTAVKNAISQYLPGLLCGSVDPNTELAKFDQALQDAGYQDILNAKQEQLDAWKAAQ
;
A
#
# COMPACT_ATOMS: atom_id res chain seq x y z
N MET A 1 -16.38 -36.14 10.90
CA MET A 1 -15.54 -35.66 9.80
C MET A 1 -16.44 -34.91 8.86
N LYS A 2 -16.56 -33.63 9.00
CA LYS A 2 -17.18 -32.58 8.15
C LYS A 2 -17.33 -31.35 9.03
N LYS A 3 -16.37 -30.43 9.02
CA LYS A 3 -16.45 -29.01 9.41
C LYS A 3 -15.03 -28.44 9.45
N ALA A 4 -14.52 -28.05 8.32
CA ALA A 4 -13.37 -27.17 8.22
C ALA A 4 -13.33 -26.60 6.81
N SER A 5 -14.08 -25.55 6.57
CA SER A 5 -13.92 -24.65 5.42
C SER A 5 -14.94 -23.52 5.52
N LYS A 6 -14.69 -22.58 6.43
CA LYS A 6 -15.38 -21.29 6.44
C LYS A 6 -14.47 -20.28 7.15
N ALA A 7 -13.37 -19.88 6.57
CA ALA A 7 -12.61 -18.71 7.02
C ALA A 7 -11.39 -18.47 6.12
N ILE A 8 -11.55 -18.03 4.90
CA ILE A 8 -10.41 -17.58 4.05
C ILE A 8 -10.82 -16.42 3.13
N ALA A 9 -11.71 -15.56 3.49
CA ALA A 9 -12.15 -14.54 2.57
C ALA A 9 -11.91 -13.07 2.99
N LEU A 10 -11.23 -12.79 4.11
CA LEU A 10 -11.12 -11.39 4.58
C LEU A 10 -9.69 -10.94 4.93
N ALA A 11 -8.67 -11.53 4.37
CA ALA A 11 -7.31 -11.42 4.92
C ALA A 11 -6.30 -10.61 4.09
N MET A 12 -6.67 -9.71 3.18
CA MET A 12 -5.70 -9.08 2.28
C MET A 12 -5.64 -7.54 2.23
N ALA A 13 -6.38 -6.83 3.04
CA ALA A 13 -6.33 -5.36 2.99
C ALA A 13 -5.11 -4.72 3.67
N SER A 14 -4.40 -5.44 4.54
CA SER A 14 -3.29 -4.89 5.33
C SER A 14 -1.89 -5.39 4.97
N ALA A 15 -1.73 -6.26 3.97
CA ALA A 15 -0.45 -6.92 3.68
C ALA A 15 0.42 -6.27 2.58
N MET A 16 0.02 -5.14 2.00
CA MET A 16 0.72 -4.57 0.83
C MET A 16 1.97 -3.74 1.10
N ALA A 17 2.34 -3.54 2.34
CA ALA A 17 3.58 -2.79 2.65
C ALA A 17 4.85 -3.64 2.68
N VAL A 18 4.78 -4.99 2.51
CA VAL A 18 5.90 -5.85 2.93
C VAL A 18 6.53 -6.75 1.86
N SER A 19 6.06 -6.80 0.61
CA SER A 19 6.55 -7.84 -0.32
C SER A 19 7.26 -7.36 -1.59
N MET A 20 8.21 -6.42 -1.51
CA MET A 20 9.11 -6.14 -2.64
C MET A 20 10.59 -6.18 -2.29
N ALA A 21 11.05 -7.19 -1.56
CA ALA A 21 12.46 -7.44 -1.40
C ALA A 21 12.73 -8.95 -1.37
N ALA A 22 12.98 -9.56 -2.49
CA ALA A 22 13.96 -10.63 -2.72
C ALA A 22 13.63 -11.40 -4.01
N CYS A 23 14.51 -11.30 -5.02
CA CYS A 23 15.19 -12.46 -5.64
C CYS A 23 16.05 -11.99 -6.82
N GLY A 24 17.32 -11.84 -6.55
CA GLY A 24 18.34 -12.00 -7.58
C GLY A 24 18.76 -13.46 -7.61
N GLY A 25 18.58 -14.11 -8.75
CA GLY A 25 19.03 -15.50 -8.98
C GLY A 25 19.04 -15.80 -10.46
N SER A 26 20.23 -15.72 -11.07
CA SER A 26 20.48 -16.08 -12.47
C SER A 26 20.25 -17.57 -12.71
N ALA A 27 19.52 -17.91 -13.77
CA ALA A 27 19.74 -19.17 -14.49
C ALA A 27 19.34 -19.04 -15.96
N SER A 28 20.23 -19.54 -16.80
CA SER A 28 20.38 -19.45 -18.23
C SER A 28 19.28 -20.10 -19.06
N SER A 29 18.99 -19.42 -20.14
CA SER A 29 18.65 -19.86 -21.53
C SER A 29 18.28 -21.33 -21.81
N THR A 30 17.14 -21.49 -22.48
CA THR A 30 17.09 -22.23 -23.76
C THR A 30 15.92 -21.72 -24.61
N ALA A 31 16.26 -21.33 -25.82
CA ALA A 31 15.31 -20.93 -26.85
C ALA A 31 14.68 -22.14 -27.51
N SER A 32 13.39 -22.06 -27.86
CA SER A 32 12.92 -22.55 -29.17
C SER A 32 11.43 -22.30 -29.38
N GLY A 33 11.10 -21.81 -30.56
CA GLY A 33 9.84 -22.12 -31.22
C GLY A 33 8.92 -20.94 -31.43
N ALA A 34 9.11 -20.21 -32.53
CA ALA A 34 8.12 -19.32 -33.11
C ALA A 34 6.86 -20.09 -33.52
N ALA A 35 5.71 -19.61 -33.11
CA ALA A 35 4.47 -19.85 -33.80
C ALA A 35 3.80 -18.49 -34.03
N SER A 36 3.82 -18.04 -35.27
CA SER A 36 3.05 -16.94 -35.80
C SER A 36 1.55 -17.32 -35.71
N GLY A 37 0.82 -16.67 -34.82
CA GLY A 37 -0.64 -16.69 -34.82
C GLY A 37 -1.13 -15.37 -35.38
N ASP A 38 -1.85 -15.43 -36.46
CA ASP A 38 -2.52 -14.30 -37.13
C ASP A 38 -3.41 -13.54 -36.13
N SER A 39 -3.10 -12.27 -35.97
CA SER A 39 -4.03 -11.32 -35.33
C SER A 39 -5.23 -11.13 -36.27
N ALA A 40 -6.32 -11.75 -35.98
CA ALA A 40 -7.59 -11.40 -36.58
C ALA A 40 -7.95 -9.96 -36.14
N SER A 41 -7.73 -9.01 -37.05
CA SER A 41 -8.24 -7.67 -36.95
C SER A 41 -9.76 -7.73 -36.97
N ALA A 42 -10.41 -7.62 -35.80
CA ALA A 42 -11.84 -7.42 -35.72
C ALA A 42 -12.12 -5.98 -36.17
N THR A 43 -12.52 -5.82 -37.42
CA THR A 43 -13.10 -4.59 -37.95
C THR A 43 -14.49 -4.39 -37.34
N GLY A 44 -14.56 -3.82 -36.15
CA GLY A 44 -15.78 -3.27 -35.58
C GLY A 44 -16.14 -1.97 -36.31
N ASN A 45 -17.26 -1.94 -36.96
CA ASN A 45 -17.79 -0.80 -37.69
C ASN A 45 -18.50 0.17 -36.74
N GLY A 46 -17.80 0.71 -35.76
CA GLY A 46 -18.28 1.67 -34.79
C GLY A 46 -17.27 2.78 -34.57
N SER A 47 -17.72 4.02 -34.51
CA SER A 47 -16.91 5.22 -34.32
C SER A 47 -16.45 5.44 -32.89
N TYR A 48 -16.17 4.36 -32.13
CA TYR A 48 -15.75 4.43 -30.74
C TYR A 48 -14.23 4.38 -30.61
N ASP A 49 -13.69 5.21 -29.73
CA ASP A 49 -12.27 5.16 -29.37
C ASP A 49 -11.97 3.86 -28.61
N GLN A 50 -10.90 3.18 -28.96
CA GLN A 50 -10.50 1.91 -28.37
C GLN A 50 -9.47 2.14 -27.26
N VAL A 51 -9.80 1.85 -26.00
CA VAL A 51 -8.95 2.06 -24.84
C VAL A 51 -8.58 0.72 -24.19
N THR A 52 -7.30 0.40 -24.14
CA THR A 52 -6.78 -0.77 -23.43
C THR A 52 -6.39 -0.40 -22.00
N TYR A 53 -7.09 -1.00 -21.03
CA TYR A 53 -6.93 -0.77 -19.60
C TYR A 53 -6.18 -1.93 -18.95
N ALA A 54 -4.89 -1.73 -18.66
CA ALA A 54 -4.02 -2.72 -18.02
C ALA A 54 -4.05 -2.55 -16.50
N TYR A 55 -4.45 -3.59 -15.79
CA TYR A 55 -4.54 -3.57 -14.32
C TYR A 55 -3.90 -4.80 -13.69
N ALA A 56 -3.41 -4.63 -12.45
CA ALA A 56 -2.88 -5.73 -11.67
C ALA A 56 -4.00 -6.58 -11.08
N THR A 57 -3.92 -7.91 -11.20
CA THR A 57 -4.79 -8.84 -10.49
C THR A 57 -4.01 -9.63 -9.44
N PHE A 58 -4.63 -9.86 -8.30
CA PHE A 58 -4.09 -10.68 -7.20
C PHE A 58 -4.56 -12.12 -7.27
N ASN A 59 -5.51 -12.40 -8.16
CA ASN A 59 -6.11 -13.71 -8.39
C ASN A 59 -5.66 -14.34 -9.70
N ASN A 60 -6.37 -15.41 -10.06
CA ASN A 60 -6.28 -15.99 -11.38
C ASN A 60 -6.67 -14.96 -12.43
N ILE A 61 -5.99 -14.99 -13.56
CA ILE A 61 -6.38 -14.19 -14.73
C ILE A 61 -7.65 -14.85 -15.28
N PRO A 62 -8.77 -14.11 -15.43
CA PRO A 62 -9.99 -14.62 -16.04
C PRO A 62 -9.74 -15.16 -17.45
N THR A 63 -10.60 -16.06 -17.91
CA THR A 63 -10.57 -16.48 -19.32
C THR A 63 -11.00 -15.35 -20.24
N GLU A 64 -10.66 -15.42 -21.54
CA GLU A 64 -11.12 -14.43 -22.51
C GLU A 64 -12.66 -14.34 -22.55
N GLU A 65 -13.38 -15.47 -22.46
CA GLU A 65 -14.84 -15.52 -22.44
C GLU A 65 -15.40 -14.80 -21.20
N ASP A 66 -14.77 -14.94 -20.03
CA ASP A 66 -15.19 -14.27 -18.80
C ASP A 66 -14.93 -12.76 -18.83
N LEU A 67 -13.80 -12.35 -19.45
CA LEU A 67 -13.47 -10.95 -19.67
C LEU A 67 -14.46 -10.29 -20.63
N ASP A 68 -14.77 -10.93 -21.76
CA ASP A 68 -15.71 -10.43 -22.77
C ASP A 68 -17.08 -10.09 -22.16
N VAL A 69 -17.56 -10.91 -21.20
CA VAL A 69 -18.84 -10.67 -20.51
C VAL A 69 -18.79 -9.38 -19.68
N VAL A 70 -17.71 -9.15 -18.93
CA VAL A 70 -17.55 -7.95 -18.10
C VAL A 70 -17.29 -6.72 -18.97
N GLU A 71 -16.45 -6.86 -20.01
CA GLU A 71 -16.15 -5.79 -20.98
C GLU A 71 -17.42 -5.30 -21.66
N GLU A 72 -18.33 -6.20 -22.08
CA GLU A 72 -19.56 -5.78 -22.74
C GLU A 72 -20.47 -4.98 -21.79
N GLU A 73 -20.57 -5.33 -20.50
CA GLU A 73 -21.34 -4.52 -19.54
C GLU A 73 -20.70 -3.15 -19.30
N ILE A 74 -19.36 -3.08 -19.19
CA ILE A 74 -18.62 -1.82 -19.14
C ILE A 74 -18.85 -1.01 -20.41
N ASN A 75 -18.76 -1.66 -21.56
CA ASN A 75 -18.86 -1.00 -22.87
C ASN A 75 -20.26 -0.48 -23.19
N LYS A 76 -21.33 -1.04 -22.63
CA LYS A 76 -22.66 -0.41 -22.68
C LYS A 76 -22.66 0.98 -22.06
N ILE A 77 -21.96 1.15 -20.94
CA ILE A 77 -21.88 2.43 -20.22
C ILE A 77 -20.94 3.39 -20.93
N THR A 78 -19.74 2.92 -21.33
CA THR A 78 -18.70 3.80 -21.89
C THR A 78 -19.04 4.28 -23.30
N ARG A 79 -19.68 3.46 -24.13
CA ARG A 79 -20.19 3.88 -25.45
C ARG A 79 -21.16 5.06 -25.32
N GLU A 80 -22.07 5.01 -24.34
CA GLU A 80 -23.07 6.05 -24.11
C GLU A 80 -22.46 7.31 -23.49
N LYS A 81 -21.63 7.14 -22.43
CA LYS A 81 -21.15 8.29 -21.64
C LYS A 81 -19.95 9.00 -22.26
N ILE A 82 -19.04 8.26 -22.88
CA ILE A 82 -17.75 8.82 -23.33
C ILE A 82 -17.39 8.47 -24.79
N GLY A 83 -18.20 7.69 -25.50
CA GLY A 83 -17.94 7.31 -26.88
C GLY A 83 -16.71 6.41 -27.08
N ALA A 84 -16.39 5.57 -26.08
CA ALA A 84 -15.25 4.66 -26.11
C ALA A 84 -15.65 3.21 -25.81
N GLU A 85 -14.82 2.29 -26.27
CA GLU A 85 -14.84 0.87 -25.90
C GLU A 85 -13.56 0.52 -25.14
N ILE A 86 -13.73 -0.24 -24.06
CA ILE A 86 -12.65 -0.61 -23.15
C ILE A 86 -12.32 -2.08 -23.36
N THR A 87 -11.04 -2.38 -23.49
CA THR A 87 -10.50 -3.73 -23.45
C THR A 87 -9.74 -3.91 -22.15
N LEU A 88 -10.12 -4.90 -21.36
CA LEU A 88 -9.50 -5.22 -20.08
C LEU A 88 -8.24 -6.07 -20.28
N LYS A 89 -7.13 -5.66 -19.68
CA LYS A 89 -5.86 -6.40 -19.73
C LYS A 89 -5.37 -6.73 -18.33
N PRO A 90 -5.88 -7.81 -17.70
CA PRO A 90 -5.42 -8.24 -16.38
C PRO A 90 -3.99 -8.81 -16.46
N ILE A 91 -3.15 -8.41 -15.53
CA ILE A 91 -1.77 -8.89 -15.42
C ILE A 91 -1.53 -9.29 -13.96
N SER A 92 -0.95 -10.47 -13.73
CA SER A 92 -0.60 -10.90 -12.37
C SER A 92 0.26 -9.84 -11.67
N ILE A 93 -0.07 -9.53 -10.41
CA ILE A 93 0.67 -8.54 -9.60
C ILE A 93 2.18 -8.84 -9.55
N ALA A 94 2.56 -10.11 -9.50
CA ALA A 94 3.97 -10.53 -9.45
C ALA A 94 4.77 -10.12 -10.69
N ASP A 95 4.12 -10.00 -11.85
CA ASP A 95 4.76 -9.70 -13.13
C ASP A 95 4.45 -8.28 -13.61
N TYR A 96 3.51 -7.59 -12.97
CA TYR A 96 2.84 -6.41 -13.52
C TYR A 96 3.80 -5.33 -13.98
N VAL A 97 4.65 -4.83 -13.08
CA VAL A 97 5.57 -3.70 -13.37
C VAL A 97 6.50 -4.03 -14.55
N ASN A 98 7.04 -5.26 -14.57
CA ASN A 98 7.94 -5.70 -15.63
C ASN A 98 7.20 -5.84 -16.98
N LYS A 99 6.02 -6.49 -16.97
CA LYS A 99 5.23 -6.71 -18.20
C LYS A 99 4.75 -5.39 -18.80
N VAL A 100 4.22 -4.46 -17.99
CA VAL A 100 3.80 -3.14 -18.48
C VAL A 100 4.97 -2.38 -19.08
N SER A 101 6.12 -2.34 -18.41
CA SER A 101 7.32 -1.67 -18.94
C SER A 101 7.78 -2.26 -20.27
N LEU A 102 7.81 -3.59 -20.40
CA LEU A 102 8.19 -4.27 -21.64
C LEU A 102 7.16 -4.06 -22.75
N SER A 103 5.87 -4.11 -22.44
CA SER A 103 4.79 -3.90 -23.41
C SER A 103 4.84 -2.49 -24.01
N LEU A 104 4.99 -1.47 -23.16
CA LEU A 104 5.10 -0.06 -23.61
C LEU A 104 6.35 0.17 -24.46
N GLN A 105 7.51 -0.38 -24.05
CA GLN A 105 8.75 -0.30 -24.84
C GLN A 105 8.67 -1.08 -26.16
N GLY A 106 7.93 -2.19 -26.17
CA GLY A 106 7.70 -3.03 -27.35
C GLY A 106 6.64 -2.49 -28.31
N GLY A 107 5.95 -1.41 -27.96
CA GLY A 107 4.86 -0.84 -28.77
C GLY A 107 3.56 -1.65 -28.71
N GLU A 108 3.39 -2.52 -27.70
CA GLU A 108 2.13 -3.19 -27.46
C GLU A 108 1.11 -2.17 -26.94
N LYS A 109 -0.16 -2.28 -27.42
CA LYS A 109 -1.20 -1.34 -27.04
C LYS A 109 -1.55 -1.47 -25.56
N ILE A 110 -1.25 -0.43 -24.81
CA ILE A 110 -1.73 -0.12 -23.47
C ILE A 110 -1.98 1.38 -23.45
N ASP A 111 -3.19 1.79 -23.08
CA ASP A 111 -3.55 3.21 -23.00
C ASP A 111 -3.58 3.70 -21.56
N VAL A 112 -4.01 2.84 -20.63
CA VAL A 112 -4.11 3.14 -19.19
C VAL A 112 -3.45 2.03 -18.39
N TYR A 113 -2.64 2.40 -17.39
CA TYR A 113 -1.93 1.45 -16.53
C TYR A 113 -1.67 2.02 -15.11
N GLN A 114 -1.33 1.15 -14.16
CA GLN A 114 -1.00 1.52 -12.79
C GLN A 114 0.51 1.68 -12.58
N SER A 115 0.92 2.64 -11.76
CA SER A 115 2.33 2.85 -11.42
C SER A 115 2.89 1.78 -10.45
N LEU A 116 2.09 1.29 -9.52
CA LEU A 116 2.44 0.29 -8.48
C LEU A 116 3.84 0.50 -7.87
N GLY A 117 4.02 1.62 -7.19
CA GLY A 117 5.29 1.98 -6.55
C GLY A 117 6.40 2.45 -7.51
N ASN A 118 6.11 2.53 -8.80
CA ASN A 118 7.11 2.85 -9.85
C ASN A 118 6.86 4.23 -10.50
N PHE A 119 6.10 5.12 -9.84
CA PHE A 119 5.65 6.40 -10.40
C PHE A 119 6.83 7.23 -10.94
N GLY A 120 7.84 7.50 -10.11
CA GLY A 120 8.99 8.31 -10.50
C GLY A 120 9.75 7.75 -11.72
N ASN A 121 9.91 6.42 -11.79
CA ASN A 121 10.54 5.79 -12.94
C ASN A 121 9.68 5.89 -14.22
N CYS A 122 8.36 5.75 -14.11
CA CYS A 122 7.47 5.93 -15.26
C CYS A 122 7.58 7.34 -15.85
N VAL A 123 7.70 8.36 -15.00
CA VAL A 123 7.88 9.75 -15.45
C VAL A 123 9.28 9.96 -16.05
N SER A 124 10.34 9.51 -15.35
CA SER A 124 11.72 9.75 -15.79
C SER A 124 12.13 8.99 -17.06
N THR A 125 11.38 7.95 -17.41
CA THR A 125 11.60 7.14 -18.63
C THR A 125 10.58 7.42 -19.73
N ASP A 126 9.82 8.52 -19.63
CA ASP A 126 8.82 8.96 -20.61
C ASP A 126 7.75 7.88 -20.94
N MET A 127 7.37 7.06 -19.97
CA MET A 127 6.34 6.02 -20.15
C MET A 127 4.92 6.58 -20.06
N CYS A 128 4.73 7.75 -19.49
CA CYS A 128 3.42 8.35 -19.24
C CYS A 128 3.22 9.68 -19.95
N TYR A 129 1.95 9.96 -20.24
CA TYR A 129 1.49 11.18 -20.88
C TYR A 129 1.32 12.30 -19.84
N ASP A 130 1.67 13.55 -20.20
CA ASP A 130 1.37 14.76 -19.42
C ASP A 130 -0.12 15.12 -19.59
N ILE A 131 -0.91 14.92 -18.55
CA ILE A 131 -2.37 15.14 -18.58
C ILE A 131 -2.79 16.52 -18.07
N SER A 132 -1.84 17.43 -17.82
CA SER A 132 -2.10 18.76 -17.26
C SER A 132 -3.15 19.56 -18.03
N ASP A 133 -3.08 19.54 -19.35
CA ASP A 133 -3.99 20.29 -20.21
C ASP A 133 -5.34 19.58 -20.44
N LEU A 134 -5.43 18.29 -20.11
CA LEU A 134 -6.62 17.47 -20.33
C LEU A 134 -7.49 17.29 -19.09
N ILE A 135 -6.92 17.42 -17.89
CA ILE A 135 -7.62 17.07 -16.64
C ILE A 135 -8.91 17.87 -16.44
N ASP A 136 -8.92 19.14 -16.82
CA ASP A 136 -10.07 20.04 -16.66
C ASP A 136 -11.22 19.72 -17.62
N SER A 137 -10.90 19.19 -18.81
CA SER A 137 -11.91 18.90 -19.84
C SER A 137 -12.36 17.44 -19.85
N CYS A 138 -11.48 16.51 -19.44
CA CYS A 138 -11.75 15.08 -19.54
C CYS A 138 -12.02 14.40 -18.20
N ALA A 139 -11.58 14.98 -17.08
CA ALA A 139 -11.81 14.42 -15.74
C ALA A 139 -12.07 15.49 -14.67
N PRO A 140 -13.01 16.43 -14.93
CA PRO A 140 -13.29 17.55 -14.00
C PRO A 140 -13.85 17.08 -12.66
N GLU A 141 -14.66 16.03 -12.64
CA GLU A 141 -15.24 15.50 -11.40
C GLU A 141 -14.17 14.82 -10.55
N THR A 142 -13.26 14.07 -11.17
CA THR A 142 -12.11 13.47 -10.49
C THR A 142 -11.18 14.53 -9.90
N LYS A 143 -10.94 15.61 -10.68
CA LYS A 143 -10.17 16.75 -10.19
C LYS A 143 -10.84 17.43 -8.99
N ALA A 144 -12.16 17.61 -9.03
CA ALA A 144 -12.93 18.19 -7.92
C ALA A 144 -12.92 17.27 -6.68
N LEU A 145 -13.00 15.95 -6.88
CA LEU A 145 -12.98 14.95 -5.81
C LEU A 145 -11.63 14.93 -5.07
N LEU A 146 -10.54 14.90 -5.81
CA LEU A 146 -9.20 14.76 -5.24
C LEU A 146 -8.61 16.09 -4.76
N GLY A 147 -8.93 17.17 -5.45
CA GLY A 147 -8.34 18.48 -5.19
C GLY A 147 -6.83 18.50 -5.39
N ASP A 148 -6.24 19.67 -5.17
CA ASP A 148 -4.78 19.82 -5.28
C ASP A 148 -4.04 19.00 -4.23
N LYS A 149 -4.62 18.79 -3.03
CA LYS A 149 -4.02 18.01 -1.93
C LYS A 149 -3.49 16.65 -2.38
N PHE A 150 -4.27 15.92 -3.20
CA PHE A 150 -3.89 14.58 -3.64
C PHE A 150 -3.29 14.57 -5.05
N LEU A 151 -3.74 15.46 -5.94
CA LEU A 151 -3.19 15.53 -7.30
C LEU A 151 -1.74 16.03 -7.32
N ASP A 152 -1.35 16.89 -6.38
CA ASP A 152 0.03 17.39 -6.31
C ASP A 152 1.05 16.27 -6.09
N ALA A 153 0.66 15.16 -5.43
CA ALA A 153 1.51 13.98 -5.28
C ALA A 153 1.87 13.31 -6.62
N CYS A 154 1.12 13.57 -7.69
CA CYS A 154 1.37 13.05 -9.03
C CYS A 154 1.91 14.11 -10.00
N LYS A 155 2.32 15.27 -9.49
CA LYS A 155 3.00 16.31 -10.28
C LYS A 155 4.52 16.14 -10.23
N VAL A 156 5.16 16.30 -11.38
CA VAL A 156 6.63 16.37 -11.51
C VAL A 156 6.95 17.60 -12.35
N ASN A 157 7.76 18.51 -11.82
CA ASN A 157 8.10 19.78 -12.45
C ASN A 157 6.88 20.59 -12.90
N GLY A 158 5.83 20.62 -12.08
CA GLY A 158 4.58 21.33 -12.31
C GLY A 158 3.62 20.68 -13.31
N LYS A 159 3.93 19.50 -13.83
CA LYS A 159 3.14 18.73 -14.78
C LYS A 159 2.50 17.52 -14.12
N LEU A 160 1.24 17.25 -14.43
CA LEU A 160 0.48 16.14 -13.90
C LEU A 160 0.64 14.89 -14.78
N TYR A 161 1.18 13.80 -14.21
CA TYR A 161 1.49 12.57 -14.93
C TYR A 161 0.64 11.36 -14.53
N GLY A 162 -0.22 11.51 -13.55
CA GLY A 162 -1.09 10.44 -13.10
C GLY A 162 -2.19 10.92 -12.18
N ILE A 163 -3.11 10.04 -11.87
CA ILE A 163 -4.20 10.26 -10.90
C ILE A 163 -4.06 9.21 -9.81
N PRO A 164 -3.85 9.61 -8.54
CA PRO A 164 -3.71 8.64 -7.45
C PRO A 164 -5.03 7.90 -7.24
N THR A 165 -5.00 6.61 -6.95
CA THR A 165 -6.19 5.89 -6.51
C THR A 165 -6.74 6.55 -5.25
N TYR A 166 -8.02 6.87 -5.22
CA TYR A 166 -8.64 7.45 -4.03
C TYR A 166 -9.04 6.34 -3.06
N LYS A 167 -8.16 6.07 -2.13
CA LYS A 167 -8.23 4.98 -1.15
C LYS A 167 -7.86 5.50 0.24
N PRO A 168 -7.96 4.70 1.29
CA PRO A 168 -7.38 5.06 2.59
C PRO A 168 -5.87 5.30 2.46
N PHE A 169 -5.45 6.56 2.56
CA PHE A 169 -4.04 6.97 2.58
C PHE A 169 -3.52 7.08 4.01
N ALA A 170 -4.40 7.56 4.92
CA ALA A 170 -4.06 7.85 6.29
C ALA A 170 -3.95 6.56 7.11
N LEU A 171 -2.74 6.15 7.41
CA LEU A 171 -2.45 5.02 8.30
C LEU A 171 -2.07 5.54 9.67
N THR A 172 -2.80 5.10 10.70
CA THR A 172 -2.56 5.49 12.09
C THR A 172 -1.86 4.37 12.85
N PRO A 173 -0.74 4.64 13.55
CA PRO A 173 -0.11 3.65 14.41
C PRO A 173 -1.06 3.19 15.52
N MET A 174 -1.21 1.87 15.66
CA MET A 174 -2.10 1.26 16.64
C MET A 174 -1.39 0.15 17.41
N PHE A 175 -1.75 0.04 18.70
CA PHE A 175 -1.47 -1.12 19.52
C PHE A 175 -2.66 -2.09 19.44
N ILE A 176 -2.44 -3.26 18.84
CA ILE A 176 -3.41 -4.35 18.75
C ILE A 176 -3.15 -5.31 19.89
N TYR A 177 -4.20 -5.70 20.63
CA TYR A 177 -4.05 -6.52 21.83
C TYR A 177 -5.17 -7.53 22.04
N ARG A 178 -4.93 -8.55 22.83
CA ARG A 178 -5.90 -9.54 23.30
C ARG A 178 -6.86 -8.88 24.31
N LYS A 179 -8.04 -8.50 23.82
CA LYS A 179 -9.05 -7.85 24.66
C LYS A 179 -9.55 -8.76 25.77
N ASP A 180 -9.73 -10.04 25.50
CA ASP A 180 -10.10 -11.04 26.49
C ASP A 180 -9.12 -11.10 27.68
N ILE A 181 -7.81 -10.96 27.42
CA ILE A 181 -6.78 -10.91 28.46
C ILE A 181 -6.79 -9.56 29.19
N ALA A 182 -6.94 -8.45 28.46
CA ALA A 182 -7.02 -7.13 29.06
C ALA A 182 -8.21 -7.02 30.03
N ASP A 183 -9.37 -7.54 29.62
CA ASP A 183 -10.58 -7.59 30.45
C ASP A 183 -10.40 -8.51 31.68
N GLU A 184 -9.81 -9.70 31.51
CA GLU A 184 -9.48 -10.63 32.60
C GLU A 184 -8.61 -9.97 33.67
N LEU A 185 -7.61 -9.18 33.23
CA LEU A 185 -6.67 -8.50 34.13
C LEU A 185 -7.16 -7.13 34.62
N GLY A 186 -8.32 -6.68 34.16
CA GLY A 186 -8.90 -5.39 34.56
C GLY A 186 -8.08 -4.18 34.10
N MET A 187 -7.46 -4.27 32.92
CA MET A 187 -6.62 -3.21 32.36
C MET A 187 -7.46 -2.03 31.87
N ASP A 188 -7.06 -0.81 32.20
CA ASP A 188 -7.66 0.40 31.64
C ASP A 188 -6.95 0.82 30.35
N MET A 189 -7.44 0.31 29.23
CA MET A 189 -6.88 0.62 27.91
C MET A 189 -7.18 2.05 27.44
N SER A 190 -8.05 2.81 28.13
CA SER A 190 -8.32 4.21 27.80
C SER A 190 -7.15 5.15 28.07
N THR A 191 -6.19 4.70 28.88
CA THR A 191 -4.98 5.46 29.22
C THR A 191 -3.87 5.34 28.15
N VAL A 192 -4.03 4.42 27.18
CA VAL A 192 -3.04 4.18 26.11
C VAL A 192 -3.30 5.13 24.96
N ASN A 193 -2.43 6.14 24.78
CA ASN A 193 -2.53 7.16 23.74
C ASN A 193 -1.20 7.40 23.02
N SER A 194 -0.12 6.79 23.51
CA SER A 194 1.22 6.87 22.92
C SER A 194 1.91 5.51 23.03
N VAL A 195 3.01 5.34 22.34
CA VAL A 195 3.80 4.09 22.42
C VAL A 195 4.42 3.90 23.80
N GLU A 196 4.73 4.98 24.50
CA GLU A 196 5.24 4.97 25.88
C GLU A 196 4.20 4.41 26.86
N ASP A 197 2.90 4.69 26.65
CA ASP A 197 1.81 4.19 27.49
C ASP A 197 1.58 2.68 27.32
N VAL A 198 2.14 2.06 26.30
CA VAL A 198 2.08 0.60 26.10
C VAL A 198 2.96 -0.14 27.13
N THR A 199 4.04 0.47 27.60
CA THR A 199 5.00 -0.17 28.53
C THR A 199 4.32 -0.74 29.78
N PRO A 200 3.58 0.04 30.59
CA PRO A 200 2.95 -0.49 31.81
C PRO A 200 1.91 -1.60 31.53
N ILE A 201 1.29 -1.60 30.35
CA ILE A 201 0.38 -2.67 29.91
C ILE A 201 1.17 -3.97 29.68
N LEU A 202 2.30 -3.89 28.96
CA LEU A 202 3.16 -5.07 28.72
C LEU A 202 3.73 -5.64 30.02
N GLU A 203 4.17 -4.77 30.94
CA GLU A 203 4.68 -5.17 32.26
C GLU A 203 3.60 -5.90 33.08
N GLN A 204 2.37 -5.39 33.11
CA GLN A 204 1.26 -6.02 33.81
C GLN A 204 0.93 -7.40 33.24
N VAL A 205 0.96 -7.56 31.90
CA VAL A 205 0.80 -8.88 31.25
C VAL A 205 1.92 -9.83 31.66
N LYS A 206 3.17 -9.36 31.64
CA LYS A 206 4.34 -10.17 32.00
C LYS A 206 4.30 -10.65 33.46
N GLU A 207 3.86 -9.81 34.37
CA GLU A 207 3.70 -10.15 35.77
C GLU A 207 2.57 -11.17 36.01
N ALA A 208 1.40 -10.93 35.37
CA ALA A 208 0.22 -11.76 35.56
C ALA A 208 0.27 -13.11 34.81
N LYS A 209 0.91 -13.14 33.64
CA LYS A 209 0.96 -14.29 32.71
C LYS A 209 2.39 -14.54 32.23
N SER A 210 3.24 -15.06 33.12
CA SER A 210 4.70 -15.24 32.91
C SER A 210 5.05 -16.03 31.64
N ASP A 211 4.17 -16.92 31.19
CA ASP A 211 4.36 -17.76 30.01
C ASP A 211 3.92 -17.07 28.70
N MET A 212 3.23 -15.94 28.80
CA MET A 212 2.81 -15.14 27.65
C MET A 212 3.91 -14.14 27.26
N ILE A 213 4.13 -13.98 25.97
CA ILE A 213 5.00 -12.93 25.41
C ILE A 213 4.14 -11.69 25.21
N PRO A 214 4.44 -10.57 25.91
CA PRO A 214 3.60 -9.38 25.83
C PRO A 214 3.52 -8.75 24.43
N LEU A 215 4.63 -8.69 23.69
CA LEU A 215 4.67 -8.04 22.38
C LEU A 215 5.31 -8.91 21.30
N ALA A 216 4.59 -9.13 20.20
CA ALA A 216 5.10 -9.72 18.96
C ALA A 216 5.68 -8.62 18.05
N PRO A 217 6.69 -8.93 17.20
CA PRO A 217 7.08 -8.07 16.10
C PRO A 217 6.03 -8.15 14.98
N VAL A 218 6.11 -7.23 14.01
CA VAL A 218 5.24 -7.28 12.82
C VAL A 218 5.62 -8.49 11.95
N GLN A 219 6.87 -8.53 11.47
CA GLN A 219 7.53 -9.67 10.79
C GLN A 219 8.96 -9.28 10.36
N ASN A 220 9.81 -10.26 10.05
CA ASN A 220 11.11 -10.05 9.39
C ASN A 220 11.98 -8.95 10.05
N GLY A 221 11.94 -8.87 11.38
CA GLY A 221 12.70 -7.87 12.13
C GLY A 221 12.09 -6.48 12.18
N VAL A 222 10.87 -6.29 11.67
CA VAL A 222 10.08 -5.06 11.84
C VAL A 222 9.36 -5.13 13.18
N SER A 223 9.58 -4.13 14.02
CA SER A 223 9.03 -4.10 15.39
C SER A 223 7.64 -3.44 15.49
N GLY A 224 7.35 -2.52 14.57
CA GLY A 224 6.22 -1.58 14.63
C GLY A 224 6.59 -0.24 15.24
N LEU A 225 7.72 -0.12 15.96
CA LEU A 225 8.18 1.16 16.51
C LEU A 225 8.58 2.16 15.44
N GLU A 226 8.90 1.69 14.23
CA GLU A 226 9.20 2.48 13.05
C GLU A 226 8.10 3.51 12.75
N MET A 227 6.85 3.16 13.02
CA MET A 227 5.68 4.00 12.72
C MET A 227 5.28 4.93 13.87
N THR A 228 6.02 4.93 14.99
CA THR A 228 5.69 5.70 16.19
C THR A 228 6.62 6.89 16.43
N MET A 229 7.31 7.35 15.38
CA MET A 229 8.35 8.40 15.47
C MET A 229 7.83 9.82 15.19
N GLY A 230 6.51 10.01 15.07
CA GLY A 230 5.87 11.31 14.86
C GLY A 230 5.65 11.67 13.38
N ASP A 231 5.55 12.97 13.11
CA ASP A 231 5.26 13.51 11.77
C ASP A 231 6.51 13.38 10.86
N ILE A 232 6.63 12.27 10.14
CA ILE A 232 7.76 11.97 9.26
C ILE A 232 7.29 11.83 7.81
N ASP A 233 7.90 12.61 6.90
CA ASP A 233 7.84 12.32 5.47
C ASP A 233 9.06 11.48 5.08
N TRP A 234 8.79 10.28 4.63
CA TRP A 234 9.78 9.29 4.19
C TRP A 234 10.38 9.61 2.81
N LEU A 235 9.94 10.69 2.17
CA LEU A 235 10.36 11.14 0.83
C LEU A 235 10.29 10.03 -0.21
N SER A 236 9.15 9.31 -0.19
CA SER A 236 8.86 8.15 -1.07
C SER A 236 9.73 6.91 -0.83
N ASP A 237 10.43 6.84 0.30
CA ASP A 237 11.10 5.62 0.73
C ASP A 237 10.14 4.67 1.46
N ASP A 238 10.58 3.42 1.61
CA ASP A 238 9.94 2.43 2.46
C ASP A 238 10.06 2.85 3.95
N TYR A 239 8.96 2.87 4.70
CA TYR A 239 8.92 3.16 6.14
C TYR A 239 9.95 2.38 6.96
N TYR A 240 10.24 1.16 6.52
CA TYR A 240 11.14 0.26 7.23
C TYR A 240 12.61 0.47 6.88
N LYS A 241 12.91 1.23 5.83
CA LYS A 241 14.28 1.47 5.35
C LYS A 241 14.44 2.87 4.75
N PRO A 242 14.10 3.91 5.49
CA PRO A 242 14.17 5.28 4.96
C PRO A 242 15.61 5.73 4.77
N VAL A 243 15.84 6.47 3.69
CA VAL A 243 17.16 7.03 3.34
C VAL A 243 17.05 8.55 3.29
N GLY A 244 17.10 9.18 4.47
CA GLY A 244 16.85 10.61 4.63
C GLY A 244 15.35 10.96 4.60
N VAL A 245 14.93 11.74 5.57
CA VAL A 245 13.53 12.06 5.86
C VAL A 245 13.33 13.55 6.11
N LEU A 246 12.09 14.02 6.05
CA LEU A 246 11.70 15.29 6.67
C LEU A 246 10.95 15.00 7.97
N MET A 247 11.16 15.84 8.97
CA MET A 247 10.51 15.69 10.28
C MET A 247 9.89 17.01 10.72
N ASP A 248 8.79 16.93 11.45
CA ASP A 248 8.15 18.06 12.13
C ASP A 248 7.81 19.23 11.19
N GLY A 249 7.42 18.93 9.94
CA GLY A 249 7.09 19.95 8.94
C GLY A 249 8.28 20.77 8.43
N ASN A 250 9.52 20.38 8.71
CA ASN A 250 10.72 21.02 8.20
C ASN A 250 11.00 20.59 6.75
N MET A 251 11.66 21.49 5.99
CA MET A 251 12.10 21.24 4.61
C MET A 251 13.62 20.94 4.54
N THR A 252 14.19 20.44 5.62
CA THR A 252 15.60 20.02 5.66
C THR A 252 15.66 18.51 5.76
N VAL A 253 16.29 17.87 4.78
CA VAL A 253 16.51 16.42 4.77
C VAL A 253 17.41 16.03 5.94
N GLN A 254 16.93 15.15 6.79
CA GLN A 254 17.60 14.73 8.02
C GLN A 254 18.02 13.27 7.93
N ASP A 255 19.10 12.97 8.62
CA ASP A 255 19.49 11.61 8.99
C ASP A 255 18.63 11.17 10.17
N LEU A 256 17.61 10.36 9.92
CA LEU A 256 16.72 9.82 10.95
C LEU A 256 17.49 9.11 12.05
N TYR A 257 18.55 8.38 11.70
CA TYR A 257 19.26 7.47 12.59
C TYR A 257 20.15 8.16 13.62
N THR A 258 20.39 9.47 13.45
CA THR A 258 21.12 10.31 14.40
C THR A 258 20.18 11.16 15.28
N THR A 259 18.87 11.08 15.07
CA THR A 259 17.88 11.87 15.83
C THR A 259 17.66 11.32 17.24
N ASP A 260 17.30 12.22 18.16
CA ASP A 260 16.89 11.83 19.53
C ASP A 260 15.64 10.94 19.50
N THR A 261 14.72 11.16 18.56
CA THR A 261 13.52 10.35 18.36
C THR A 261 13.88 8.91 18.04
N PHE A 262 14.74 8.67 17.06
CA PHE A 262 15.19 7.32 16.71
C PHE A 262 15.91 6.63 17.88
N LYS A 263 16.83 7.36 18.53
CA LYS A 263 17.53 6.85 19.71
C LYS A 263 16.57 6.45 20.82
N SER A 264 15.57 7.28 21.10
CA SER A 264 14.52 6.99 22.11
C SER A 264 13.78 5.70 21.80
N ARG A 265 13.43 5.43 20.51
CA ARG A 265 12.78 4.17 20.12
C ARG A 265 13.72 2.96 20.28
N CYS A 266 15.01 3.11 19.98
CA CYS A 266 15.99 2.06 20.25
C CYS A 266 16.15 1.78 21.76
N ASP A 267 16.19 2.81 22.59
CA ASP A 267 16.29 2.68 24.06
C ASP A 267 15.03 2.02 24.62
N LEU A 268 13.84 2.37 24.13
CA LEU A 268 12.56 1.75 24.48
C LEU A 268 12.54 0.26 24.12
N ALA A 269 12.87 -0.06 22.86
CA ALA A 269 12.98 -1.44 22.40
C ALA A 269 13.96 -2.27 23.25
N ARG A 270 15.12 -1.67 23.60
CA ARG A 270 16.12 -2.31 24.43
C ARG A 270 15.62 -2.59 25.85
N THR A 271 14.88 -1.65 26.43
CA THR A 271 14.21 -1.83 27.71
C THR A 271 13.21 -2.99 27.65
N TRP A 272 12.32 -2.97 26.71
CA TRP A 272 11.33 -4.05 26.52
C TRP A 272 11.98 -5.42 26.29
N TYR A 273 13.07 -5.47 25.53
CA TYR A 273 13.80 -6.72 25.31
C TYR A 273 14.44 -7.25 26.59
N ASN A 274 15.12 -6.39 27.37
CA ASN A 274 15.80 -6.77 28.61
C ASN A 274 14.80 -7.26 29.66
N GLU A 275 13.62 -6.68 29.72
CA GLU A 275 12.53 -7.06 30.63
C GLU A 275 11.73 -8.28 30.13
N GLY A 276 12.04 -8.77 28.94
CA GLY A 276 11.35 -9.91 28.33
C GLY A 276 9.92 -9.61 27.92
N LEU A 277 9.64 -8.35 27.55
CA LEU A 277 8.35 -7.89 27.04
C LEU A 277 8.20 -8.16 25.54
N ILE A 278 9.30 -8.25 24.80
CA ILE A 278 9.35 -8.64 23.38
C ILE A 278 9.89 -10.06 23.26
N MET A 279 9.45 -10.80 22.23
CA MET A 279 10.03 -12.11 21.93
C MET A 279 11.54 -11.99 21.62
N LYS A 280 12.34 -12.95 22.09
CA LYS A 280 13.81 -12.85 22.02
C LYS A 280 14.40 -12.91 20.60
N ASP A 281 13.74 -13.60 19.69
CA ASP A 281 14.12 -13.73 18.29
C ASP A 281 13.36 -12.78 17.35
N ALA A 282 12.75 -11.71 17.89
CA ALA A 282 12.00 -10.72 17.12
C ALA A 282 12.76 -10.15 15.92
N ALA A 283 14.07 -9.91 16.07
CA ALA A 283 14.91 -9.38 14.99
C ALA A 283 15.14 -10.33 13.81
N THR A 284 14.86 -11.63 13.98
CA THR A 284 15.19 -12.68 12.98
C THR A 284 14.02 -13.57 12.62
N THR A 285 12.91 -13.47 13.32
CA THR A 285 11.71 -14.28 13.03
C THR A 285 11.13 -13.92 11.68
N THR A 286 10.63 -14.93 10.97
CA THR A 286 9.84 -14.76 9.73
C THR A 286 8.34 -14.84 10.00
N SER A 287 7.94 -15.19 11.22
CA SER A 287 6.52 -15.24 11.60
C SER A 287 5.91 -13.84 11.61
N THR A 288 4.72 -13.72 11.08
CA THR A 288 3.93 -12.50 11.11
C THR A 288 3.32 -12.28 12.50
N ALA A 289 2.95 -11.03 12.80
CA ALA A 289 2.21 -10.72 14.03
C ALA A 289 0.92 -11.56 14.15
N ALA A 290 0.19 -11.74 13.06
CA ALA A 290 -1.03 -12.55 13.04
C ALA A 290 -0.76 -14.03 13.38
N GLU A 291 0.31 -14.63 12.83
CA GLU A 291 0.72 -15.99 13.18
C GLU A 291 1.13 -16.10 14.65
N CYS A 292 1.89 -15.13 15.16
CA CYS A 292 2.24 -15.05 16.57
C CYS A 292 0.98 -15.01 17.45
N MET A 293 0.07 -14.09 17.17
CA MET A 293 -1.20 -13.93 17.90
C MET A 293 -2.07 -15.19 17.82
N SER A 294 -2.16 -15.83 16.64
CA SER A 294 -2.97 -17.03 16.44
C SER A 294 -2.51 -18.22 17.29
N SER A 295 -1.24 -18.24 17.71
CA SER A 295 -0.71 -19.27 18.61
C SER A 295 -1.31 -19.21 20.03
N GLY A 296 -1.91 -18.08 20.41
CA GLY A 296 -2.45 -17.82 21.76
C GLY A 296 -1.39 -17.45 22.81
N ASN A 297 -0.11 -17.42 22.44
CA ASN A 297 1.00 -17.17 23.37
C ASN A 297 1.46 -15.71 23.41
N TYR A 298 0.83 -14.83 22.62
CA TYR A 298 1.18 -13.41 22.52
C TYR A 298 -0.01 -12.54 22.92
N PHE A 299 0.31 -11.40 23.57
CA PHE A 299 -0.72 -10.47 24.00
C PHE A 299 -1.04 -9.41 22.95
N GLY A 300 -0.04 -8.83 22.27
CA GLY A 300 -0.27 -7.77 21.31
C GLY A 300 0.89 -7.51 20.35
N TYR A 301 0.70 -6.55 19.46
CA TYR A 301 1.71 -6.02 18.53
C TYR A 301 1.37 -4.59 18.12
N ILE A 302 2.31 -3.88 17.49
CA ILE A 302 2.14 -2.52 17.00
C ILE A 302 2.21 -2.55 15.47
N ALA A 303 1.19 -1.98 14.81
CA ALA A 303 1.20 -1.78 13.35
C ALA A 303 0.28 -0.59 13.01
N ALA A 304 0.32 -0.11 11.75
CA ALA A 304 -0.53 0.99 11.32
C ALA A 304 -1.71 0.49 10.49
N TYR A 305 -2.87 1.10 10.72
CA TYR A 305 -4.14 0.74 10.09
C TYR A 305 -4.95 1.98 9.71
N SER A 306 -5.85 1.81 8.74
CA SER A 306 -6.73 2.87 8.25
C SER A 306 -8.12 2.86 8.89
N TYR A 307 -8.55 1.77 9.51
CA TYR A 307 -9.88 1.63 10.11
C TYR A 307 -9.97 2.25 11.52
N PRO A 308 -11.19 2.55 12.01
CA PRO A 308 -11.42 2.83 13.44
C PRO A 308 -10.91 1.69 14.34
N GLU A 309 -10.62 1.99 15.60
CA GLU A 309 -10.10 1.00 16.57
C GLU A 309 -10.94 -0.29 16.64
N ALA A 310 -12.28 -0.15 16.70
CA ALA A 310 -13.18 -1.30 16.81
C ALA A 310 -13.18 -2.17 15.55
N ASP A 311 -13.19 -1.54 14.38
CA ASP A 311 -13.24 -2.24 13.10
C ASP A 311 -11.88 -2.86 12.76
N THR A 312 -10.78 -2.18 13.09
CA THR A 312 -9.43 -2.76 13.03
C THR A 312 -9.37 -4.04 13.85
N ALA A 313 -9.79 -3.99 15.12
CA ALA A 313 -9.80 -5.16 15.98
C ALA A 313 -10.66 -6.29 15.41
N ALA A 314 -11.87 -5.99 14.93
CA ALA A 314 -12.79 -6.98 14.35
C ALA A 314 -12.23 -7.64 13.08
N SER A 315 -11.64 -6.86 12.16
CA SER A 315 -11.08 -7.36 10.90
C SER A 315 -9.90 -8.32 11.09
N LEU A 316 -9.17 -8.19 12.20
CA LEU A 316 -7.97 -8.98 12.50
C LEU A 316 -8.26 -10.28 13.28
N GLN A 317 -9.44 -10.42 13.87
CA GLN A 317 -9.76 -11.56 14.75
C GLN A 317 -9.53 -12.92 14.08
N ALA A 318 -10.03 -13.10 12.86
CA ALA A 318 -9.92 -14.38 12.16
C ALA A 318 -8.47 -14.80 11.91
N GLN A 319 -7.62 -13.84 11.54
CA GLN A 319 -6.19 -14.06 11.26
C GLN A 319 -5.40 -14.31 12.54
N CYS A 320 -5.83 -13.70 13.64
CA CYS A 320 -5.19 -13.83 14.96
C CYS A 320 -5.76 -15.00 15.79
N GLY A 321 -6.29 -16.04 15.14
CA GLY A 321 -6.75 -17.26 15.83
C GLY A 321 -8.16 -17.18 16.39
N GLY A 322 -8.96 -16.18 16.03
CA GLY A 322 -10.35 -15.99 16.46
C GLY A 322 -10.48 -15.45 17.88
N PHE A 323 -9.41 -14.97 18.49
CA PHE A 323 -9.45 -14.33 19.81
C PHE A 323 -10.10 -12.96 19.75
N GLU A 324 -10.76 -12.56 20.85
CA GLU A 324 -11.29 -11.20 20.97
C GLU A 324 -10.13 -10.20 21.06
N LEU A 325 -10.06 -9.30 20.09
CA LEU A 325 -9.03 -8.26 20.00
C LEU A 325 -9.57 -6.89 20.38
N GLY A 326 -8.67 -6.02 20.80
CA GLY A 326 -8.86 -4.60 20.89
C GLY A 326 -7.76 -3.88 20.13
N ALA A 327 -8.00 -2.62 19.80
CA ALA A 327 -7.02 -1.75 19.19
C ALA A 327 -7.02 -0.39 19.91
N LYS A 328 -5.85 0.26 19.98
CA LYS A 328 -5.68 1.62 20.49
C LYS A 328 -4.79 2.41 19.57
N MET A 329 -5.25 3.58 19.11
CA MET A 329 -4.42 4.54 18.40
C MET A 329 -3.35 5.08 19.35
N ILE A 330 -2.09 5.04 18.91
CA ILE A 330 -0.91 5.47 19.66
C ILE A 330 -0.09 6.53 18.91
N GLY A 331 -0.70 7.20 17.96
CA GLY A 331 -0.12 8.28 17.16
C GLY A 331 -1.12 8.81 16.15
N ASP A 332 -0.70 9.81 15.40
CA ASP A 332 -1.50 10.44 14.34
C ASP A 332 -1.06 9.93 12.96
N ALA A 333 -1.95 10.01 11.98
CA ALA A 333 -1.60 9.79 10.58
C ALA A 333 -0.89 11.03 10.00
N TYR A 334 0.15 10.79 9.20
CA TYR A 334 0.87 11.82 8.46
C TYR A 334 1.07 11.36 7.01
N LEU A 335 0.83 12.25 6.05
CA LEU A 335 0.86 11.93 4.63
C LEU A 335 2.02 12.64 3.92
N GLY A 336 2.89 11.85 3.30
CA GLY A 336 3.86 12.31 2.32
C GLY A 336 3.43 11.97 0.88
N THR A 337 4.22 12.40 -0.09
CA THR A 337 3.99 12.13 -1.52
C THR A 337 3.84 10.63 -1.81
N GLY A 338 4.71 9.81 -1.19
CA GLY A 338 4.75 8.36 -1.40
C GLY A 338 3.48 7.63 -0.96
N ASP A 339 2.82 8.10 0.11
CA ASP A 339 1.59 7.49 0.61
C ASP A 339 0.44 7.63 -0.38
N ILE A 340 0.43 8.72 -1.15
CA ILE A 340 -0.62 9.05 -2.10
C ILE A 340 -0.32 8.43 -3.47
N ASN A 341 0.91 8.62 -4.01
CA ASN A 341 1.22 8.21 -5.38
C ASN A 341 1.73 6.77 -5.52
N ALA A 342 1.82 6.01 -4.42
CA ALA A 342 2.23 4.60 -4.44
C ALA A 342 1.45 3.77 -5.46
N VAL A 343 0.16 4.05 -5.62
CA VAL A 343 -0.66 3.48 -6.68
C VAL A 343 -1.36 4.63 -7.41
N SER A 344 -0.90 4.93 -8.62
CA SER A 344 -1.51 5.94 -9.47
C SER A 344 -1.83 5.36 -10.84
N TRP A 345 -2.93 5.80 -11.41
CA TRP A 345 -3.31 5.51 -12.78
C TRP A 345 -2.63 6.49 -13.71
N MET A 346 -1.98 5.97 -14.72
CA MET A 346 -1.22 6.72 -15.70
C MET A 346 -1.75 6.45 -17.10
N ILE A 347 -1.70 7.46 -17.96
CA ILE A 347 -1.99 7.32 -19.39
C ILE A 347 -0.66 7.07 -20.09
N ALA A 348 -0.59 6.07 -20.95
CA ALA A 348 0.63 5.72 -21.64
C ALA A 348 1.03 6.84 -22.62
N SER A 349 2.33 7.17 -22.70
CA SER A 349 2.84 8.14 -23.65
C SER A 349 2.66 7.73 -25.12
N THR A 350 2.44 6.43 -25.35
CA THR A 350 2.24 5.83 -26.68
C THR A 350 0.78 5.77 -27.13
N THR A 351 -0.17 6.26 -26.31
CA THR A 351 -1.59 6.21 -26.66
C THR A 351 -1.95 7.19 -27.76
N ASP A 352 -2.81 6.74 -28.68
CA ASP A 352 -3.42 7.59 -29.71
C ASP A 352 -4.73 8.25 -29.25
N VAL A 353 -5.26 7.86 -28.06
CA VAL A 353 -6.58 8.25 -27.54
C VAL A 353 -6.53 8.79 -26.09
N PRO A 354 -5.63 9.76 -25.78
CA PRO A 354 -5.42 10.21 -24.40
C PRO A 354 -6.67 10.83 -23.76
N GLU A 355 -7.51 11.51 -24.54
CA GLU A 355 -8.77 12.09 -24.03
C GLU A 355 -9.77 11.00 -23.63
N ALA A 356 -9.96 9.97 -24.46
CA ALA A 356 -10.87 8.86 -24.16
C ALA A 356 -10.36 8.04 -22.96
N ALA A 357 -9.05 7.81 -22.89
CA ALA A 357 -8.39 7.15 -21.76
C ALA A 357 -8.63 7.91 -20.44
N LEU A 358 -8.47 9.25 -20.45
CA LEU A 358 -8.69 10.09 -19.26
C LEU A 358 -10.18 10.20 -18.89
N LYS A 359 -11.10 10.25 -19.86
CA LYS A 359 -12.55 10.17 -19.62
C LYS A 359 -12.95 8.83 -19.00
N PHE A 360 -12.32 7.73 -19.42
CA PHE A 360 -12.55 6.44 -18.78
C PHE A 360 -12.04 6.43 -17.33
N LEU A 361 -10.85 6.95 -17.08
CA LEU A 361 -10.37 7.12 -15.70
C LEU A 361 -11.34 7.97 -14.87
N ASN A 362 -11.91 9.04 -15.41
CA ASN A 362 -12.90 9.83 -14.69
C ASN A 362 -14.10 8.96 -14.24
N LEU A 363 -14.57 8.04 -15.08
CA LEU A 363 -15.65 7.12 -14.71
C LEU A 363 -15.23 6.17 -13.58
N THR A 364 -13.97 5.74 -13.51
CA THR A 364 -13.50 4.89 -12.39
C THR A 364 -13.46 5.62 -11.05
N TYR A 365 -13.60 6.95 -11.03
CA TYR A 365 -13.68 7.75 -9.80
C TYR A 365 -15.12 8.19 -9.46
N THR A 366 -16.02 8.21 -10.44
CA THR A 366 -17.32 8.89 -10.30
C THR A 366 -18.53 8.00 -10.58
N ASP A 367 -18.32 6.88 -11.28
CA ASP A 367 -19.38 5.97 -11.69
C ASP A 367 -19.34 4.67 -10.88
N LYS A 368 -20.32 4.50 -9.98
CA LYS A 368 -20.38 3.35 -9.10
C LYS A 368 -20.53 2.02 -9.87
N ASP A 369 -21.24 2.02 -11.00
CA ASP A 369 -21.47 0.82 -11.79
C ASP A 369 -20.16 0.39 -12.47
N ILE A 370 -19.41 1.32 -13.05
CA ILE A 370 -18.08 1.05 -13.63
C ILE A 370 -17.11 0.49 -12.57
N VAL A 371 -17.07 1.12 -11.38
CA VAL A 371 -16.17 0.66 -10.31
C VAL A 371 -16.50 -0.77 -9.89
N ASN A 372 -17.77 -1.07 -9.66
CA ASN A 372 -18.18 -2.39 -9.17
C ASN A 372 -18.10 -3.48 -10.26
N LEU A 373 -18.35 -3.15 -11.53
CA LEU A 373 -18.08 -4.06 -12.65
C LEU A 373 -16.59 -4.41 -12.73
N LEU A 374 -15.70 -3.42 -12.60
CA LEU A 374 -14.24 -3.64 -12.61
C LEU A 374 -13.77 -4.48 -11.42
N ILE A 375 -14.37 -4.32 -10.24
CA ILE A 375 -13.93 -5.04 -9.03
C ILE A 375 -14.53 -6.43 -8.97
N TYR A 376 -15.85 -6.51 -9.08
CA TYR A 376 -16.61 -7.71 -8.74
C TYR A 376 -17.17 -8.46 -9.96
N GLY A 377 -17.26 -7.79 -11.14
CA GLY A 377 -17.89 -8.38 -12.32
C GLY A 377 -19.41 -8.31 -12.27
N ILE A 378 -20.07 -9.41 -12.56
CA ILE A 378 -21.52 -9.50 -12.82
C ILE A 378 -22.27 -10.05 -11.60
N GLU A 379 -23.28 -9.30 -11.14
CA GLU A 379 -24.17 -9.75 -10.07
C GLU A 379 -24.88 -11.07 -10.44
N GLY A 380 -24.92 -11.99 -9.48
CA GLY A 380 -25.51 -13.33 -9.65
C GLY A 380 -24.59 -14.34 -10.35
N ARG A 381 -23.50 -13.89 -11.00
CA ARG A 381 -22.47 -14.76 -11.59
C ARG A 381 -21.18 -14.74 -10.75
N ASP A 382 -20.64 -13.56 -10.53
CA ASP A 382 -19.33 -13.36 -9.91
C ASP A 382 -19.45 -12.93 -8.45
N TYR A 383 -20.54 -12.24 -8.10
CA TYR A 383 -20.87 -11.84 -6.73
C TYR A 383 -22.39 -11.86 -6.49
N ILE A 384 -22.77 -11.81 -5.21
CA ILE A 384 -24.16 -11.70 -4.73
C ILE A 384 -24.29 -10.43 -3.90
N MET A 385 -25.31 -9.62 -4.19
CA MET A 385 -25.70 -8.51 -3.33
C MET A 385 -26.50 -9.03 -2.14
N ASN A 386 -26.06 -8.74 -0.92
CA ASN A 386 -26.74 -9.10 0.31
C ASN A 386 -27.84 -8.07 0.66
N ASP A 387 -28.78 -8.46 1.52
CA ASP A 387 -29.89 -7.59 1.94
C ASP A 387 -29.42 -6.30 2.68
N ASP A 388 -28.22 -6.33 3.26
CA ASP A 388 -27.58 -5.20 3.96
C ASP A 388 -26.77 -4.27 3.03
N GLY A 389 -26.76 -4.54 1.73
CA GLY A 389 -26.03 -3.76 0.73
C GLY A 389 -24.53 -4.09 0.64
N THR A 390 -24.08 -5.11 1.33
CA THR A 390 -22.72 -5.67 1.17
C THR A 390 -22.69 -6.70 0.06
N VAL A 391 -21.49 -7.09 -0.39
CA VAL A 391 -21.33 -8.15 -1.39
C VAL A 391 -20.61 -9.36 -0.82
N SER A 392 -20.94 -10.54 -1.34
CA SER A 392 -20.28 -11.81 -1.04
C SER A 392 -20.14 -12.64 -2.31
N TYR A 393 -19.26 -13.65 -2.28
CA TYR A 393 -19.19 -14.62 -3.37
C TYR A 393 -20.43 -15.54 -3.35
N PRO A 394 -20.84 -16.10 -4.52
CA PRO A 394 -21.90 -17.10 -4.59
C PRO A 394 -21.63 -18.29 -3.66
N GLU A 395 -22.68 -19.03 -3.29
CA GLU A 395 -22.55 -20.18 -2.38
C GLU A 395 -21.60 -21.24 -2.93
N GLY A 396 -20.54 -21.51 -2.18
CA GLY A 396 -19.51 -22.50 -2.53
C GLY A 396 -18.35 -21.96 -3.37
N GLU A 397 -18.45 -20.69 -3.78
CA GLU A 397 -17.39 -20.00 -4.52
C GLU A 397 -16.55 -19.10 -3.61
N ASP A 398 -15.37 -18.74 -4.09
CA ASP A 398 -14.47 -17.77 -3.46
C ASP A 398 -13.73 -16.96 -4.53
N SER A 399 -12.84 -16.09 -4.11
CA SER A 399 -12.06 -15.23 -5.01
C SER A 399 -11.18 -15.96 -6.03
N THR A 400 -11.00 -17.27 -5.87
CA THR A 400 -10.17 -18.09 -6.77
C THR A 400 -10.99 -18.96 -7.71
N THR A 401 -12.31 -19.06 -7.48
CA THR A 401 -13.20 -19.96 -8.21
C THR A 401 -14.26 -19.23 -9.02
N VAL A 402 -14.63 -18.00 -8.66
CA VAL A 402 -15.56 -17.20 -9.49
C VAL A 402 -14.96 -16.88 -10.86
N PRO A 403 -15.78 -16.79 -11.92
CA PRO A 403 -15.31 -16.52 -13.28
C PRO A 403 -14.50 -15.21 -13.39
N TYR A 404 -14.93 -14.17 -12.67
CA TYR A 404 -14.26 -12.88 -12.65
C TYR A 404 -14.22 -12.26 -11.26
N THR A 405 -13.08 -11.79 -10.87
CA THR A 405 -12.86 -10.79 -9.82
C THR A 405 -11.46 -10.22 -9.95
N ALA A 406 -11.32 -8.90 -9.95
CA ALA A 406 -10.01 -8.27 -10.01
C ALA A 406 -9.33 -8.21 -8.63
N GLN A 407 -10.06 -8.43 -7.54
CA GLN A 407 -9.62 -8.19 -6.15
C GLN A 407 -9.02 -6.80 -5.92
N LEU A 408 -9.49 -5.82 -6.69
CA LEU A 408 -9.07 -4.44 -6.53
C LEU A 408 -9.72 -3.76 -5.30
N SER A 409 -10.48 -4.50 -4.51
CA SER A 409 -10.96 -4.10 -3.18
C SER A 409 -9.85 -3.73 -2.19
N CYS A 410 -8.59 -3.99 -2.56
CA CYS A 410 -7.42 -3.53 -1.81
C CYS A 410 -7.04 -2.07 -2.06
N GLY A 411 -7.87 -1.28 -2.74
CA GLY A 411 -7.63 0.15 -2.98
C GLY A 411 -6.72 0.46 -4.16
N THR A 412 -6.67 -0.40 -5.18
CA THR A 412 -5.87 -0.15 -6.39
C THR A 412 -6.67 0.47 -7.54
N LEU A 413 -8.01 0.56 -7.41
CA LEU A 413 -8.87 1.27 -8.35
C LEU A 413 -8.96 2.78 -8.09
N GLY A 414 -9.62 3.49 -8.99
CA GLY A 414 -9.78 4.93 -8.95
C GLY A 414 -10.35 5.44 -7.62
N ASN A 415 -11.58 5.07 -7.30
CA ASN A 415 -12.25 5.48 -6.06
C ASN A 415 -12.75 4.27 -5.27
N PHE A 416 -12.01 3.96 -4.22
CA PHE A 416 -12.34 2.90 -3.27
C PHE A 416 -13.66 3.16 -2.51
N PHE A 417 -13.99 4.43 -2.25
CA PHE A 417 -15.11 4.79 -1.37
C PHE A 417 -16.51 4.67 -2.02
N ILE A 418 -16.58 4.39 -3.33
CA ILE A 418 -17.84 4.11 -4.02
C ILE A 418 -18.02 2.64 -4.41
N MET A 419 -17.09 1.76 -4.04
CA MET A 419 -17.27 0.32 -4.19
C MET A 419 -18.33 -0.21 -3.23
N TYR A 420 -18.91 -1.38 -3.53
CA TYR A 420 -19.74 -2.08 -2.58
C TYR A 420 -18.88 -2.63 -1.43
N PRO A 421 -19.27 -2.41 -0.17
CA PRO A 421 -18.56 -3.03 0.96
C PRO A 421 -18.73 -4.56 0.91
N THR A 422 -17.69 -5.29 1.31
CA THR A 422 -17.76 -6.75 1.45
C THR A 422 -18.48 -7.14 2.74
N ALA A 423 -19.08 -8.32 2.74
CA ALA A 423 -19.78 -8.84 3.91
C ALA A 423 -18.90 -8.79 5.18
N GLY A 424 -19.43 -8.16 6.23
CA GLY A 424 -18.73 -7.94 7.48
C GLY A 424 -17.98 -6.61 7.59
N THR A 425 -17.96 -5.78 6.54
CA THR A 425 -17.45 -4.41 6.61
C THR A 425 -18.55 -3.47 7.08
N ASP A 426 -18.28 -2.66 8.10
CA ASP A 426 -19.20 -1.57 8.47
C ASP A 426 -19.07 -0.43 7.45
N PRO A 427 -20.14 -0.03 6.75
CA PRO A 427 -20.09 1.10 5.83
C PRO A 427 -19.62 2.41 6.46
N ALA A 428 -19.85 2.61 7.77
CA ALA A 428 -19.36 3.77 8.50
C ALA A 428 -17.83 3.85 8.56
N SER A 429 -17.13 2.71 8.44
CA SER A 429 -15.67 2.68 8.38
C SER A 429 -15.14 3.37 7.12
N LEU A 430 -15.81 3.22 5.98
CA LEU A 430 -15.42 3.87 4.72
C LEU A 430 -15.54 5.41 4.82
N GLU A 431 -16.61 5.90 5.45
CA GLU A 431 -16.79 7.33 5.70
C GLU A 431 -15.70 7.87 6.65
N TRP A 432 -15.37 7.09 7.67
CA TRP A 432 -14.32 7.44 8.62
C TRP A 432 -12.94 7.50 7.93
N GLU A 433 -12.59 6.50 7.11
CA GLU A 433 -11.32 6.47 6.37
C GLU A 433 -11.19 7.64 5.39
N GLN A 434 -12.28 7.97 4.67
CA GLN A 434 -12.32 9.13 3.80
C GLN A 434 -12.06 10.43 4.58
N LYS A 435 -12.71 10.58 5.73
CA LYS A 435 -12.51 11.72 6.62
C LYS A 435 -11.07 11.79 7.16
N GLN A 436 -10.46 10.66 7.51
CA GLN A 436 -9.06 10.63 7.93
C GLN A 436 -8.12 11.11 6.82
N ASN A 437 -8.36 10.75 5.57
CA ASN A 437 -7.60 11.29 4.44
C ASN A 437 -7.67 12.82 4.35
N GLU A 438 -8.84 13.40 4.61
CA GLU A 438 -9.05 14.84 4.56
C GLU A 438 -8.40 15.57 5.74
N GLU A 439 -8.48 15.00 6.94
CA GLU A 439 -8.01 15.58 8.20
C GLU A 439 -6.53 15.32 8.49
N ALA A 440 -5.92 14.28 7.89
CA ALA A 440 -4.52 13.95 8.11
C ALA A 440 -3.59 15.12 7.76
N LYS A 441 -2.59 15.33 8.62
CA LYS A 441 -1.51 16.27 8.35
C LYS A 441 -0.74 15.84 7.10
N THR A 442 -0.28 16.81 6.33
CA THR A 442 0.47 16.55 5.10
C THR A 442 1.86 17.14 5.15
N SER A 443 2.79 16.51 4.46
CA SER A 443 4.14 17.02 4.27
C SER A 443 4.14 18.36 3.51
N PRO A 444 4.99 19.31 3.90
CA PRO A 444 5.22 20.52 3.11
C PRO A 444 5.96 20.22 1.78
N ALA A 445 6.49 18.99 1.61
CA ALA A 445 7.11 18.52 0.38
C ALA A 445 6.16 17.67 -0.48
N MET A 446 4.84 17.84 -0.32
CA MET A 446 3.85 17.15 -1.15
C MET A 446 4.08 17.44 -2.63
N GLY A 447 4.25 16.38 -3.42
CA GLY A 447 4.62 16.45 -4.84
C GLY A 447 6.12 16.31 -5.11
N PHE A 448 6.98 16.32 -4.09
CA PHE A 448 8.39 16.02 -4.28
C PHE A 448 8.62 14.52 -4.49
N THR A 449 9.39 14.19 -5.53
CA THR A 449 9.85 12.82 -5.79
C THR A 449 11.36 12.85 -6.03
N PHE A 450 12.11 12.03 -5.27
CA PHE A 450 13.56 11.93 -5.39
C PHE A 450 13.97 11.05 -6.58
N ASP A 451 14.81 11.57 -7.46
CA ASP A 451 15.49 10.81 -8.50
C ASP A 451 16.83 10.25 -7.99
N SER A 452 16.85 8.95 -7.70
CA SER A 452 18.03 8.23 -7.23
C SER A 452 18.90 7.67 -8.35
N SER A 453 18.56 7.85 -9.63
CA SER A 453 19.18 7.20 -10.79
C SER A 453 20.70 7.33 -10.86
N LYS A 454 21.25 8.47 -10.42
CA LYS A 454 22.70 8.73 -10.40
C LYS A 454 23.42 8.12 -9.18
N LEU A 455 22.67 7.62 -8.20
CA LEU A 455 23.19 7.14 -6.91
C LEU A 455 22.75 5.70 -6.60
N ASN A 456 22.27 4.94 -7.58
CA ASN A 456 21.71 3.60 -7.40
C ASN A 456 22.61 2.64 -6.63
N THR A 457 23.93 2.72 -6.85
CA THR A 457 24.91 1.87 -6.15
C THR A 457 24.97 2.22 -4.66
N GLN A 458 25.12 3.51 -4.33
CA GLN A 458 25.14 4.00 -2.95
C GLN A 458 23.80 3.72 -2.27
N TYR A 459 22.70 4.00 -2.96
CA TYR A 459 21.35 3.77 -2.44
C TYR A 459 21.11 2.31 -2.04
N THR A 460 21.54 1.37 -2.90
CA THR A 460 21.49 -0.06 -2.60
C THR A 460 22.40 -0.43 -1.41
N ALA A 461 23.61 0.10 -1.37
CA ALA A 461 24.54 -0.17 -0.27
C ALA A 461 24.01 0.35 1.08
N VAL A 462 23.42 1.55 1.10
CA VAL A 462 22.80 2.15 2.28
C VAL A 462 21.60 1.32 2.74
N LYS A 463 20.69 0.91 1.84
CA LYS A 463 19.55 0.04 2.19
C LYS A 463 19.99 -1.32 2.75
N ASN A 464 21.10 -1.87 2.28
CA ASN A 464 21.69 -3.08 2.84
C ASN A 464 22.21 -2.86 4.26
N ALA A 465 22.91 -1.73 4.52
CA ALA A 465 23.36 -1.38 5.86
C ALA A 465 22.17 -1.20 6.82
N ILE A 466 21.12 -0.48 6.40
CA ILE A 466 19.89 -0.33 7.18
C ILE A 466 19.30 -1.71 7.51
N SER A 467 19.15 -2.59 6.53
CA SER A 467 18.61 -3.94 6.71
C SER A 467 19.42 -4.80 7.68
N GLN A 468 20.73 -4.55 7.78
CA GLN A 468 21.61 -5.28 8.69
C GLN A 468 21.46 -4.84 10.15
N TYR A 469 21.30 -3.55 10.40
CA TYR A 469 21.36 -2.99 11.76
C TYR A 469 19.97 -2.73 12.38
N LEU A 470 19.02 -2.25 11.58
CA LEU A 470 17.75 -1.76 12.06
C LEU A 470 16.93 -2.81 12.84
N PRO A 471 16.83 -4.09 12.38
CA PRO A 471 16.09 -5.11 13.13
C PRO A 471 16.62 -5.32 14.54
N GLY A 472 17.94 -5.36 14.71
CA GLY A 472 18.56 -5.52 16.02
C GLY A 472 18.29 -4.35 16.97
N LEU A 473 18.32 -3.14 16.45
CA LEU A 473 18.08 -1.90 17.19
C LEU A 473 16.59 -1.77 17.60
N LEU A 474 15.67 -1.86 16.67
CA LEU A 474 14.24 -1.61 16.93
C LEU A 474 13.49 -2.82 17.49
N CYS A 475 14.06 -4.05 17.44
CA CYS A 475 13.61 -5.18 18.24
C CYS A 475 14.37 -5.32 19.58
N GLY A 476 15.31 -4.42 19.88
CA GLY A 476 15.98 -4.32 21.17
C GLY A 476 17.03 -5.40 21.45
N SER A 477 17.33 -6.30 20.49
CA SER A 477 18.26 -7.41 20.71
C SER A 477 19.72 -7.00 20.88
N VAL A 478 20.07 -5.79 20.43
CA VAL A 478 21.42 -5.19 20.58
C VAL A 478 21.39 -3.96 21.50
N ASP A 479 22.56 -3.60 22.06
CA ASP A 479 22.69 -2.39 22.89
C ASP A 479 22.86 -1.15 22.01
N PRO A 480 21.90 -0.21 21.98
CA PRO A 480 21.96 0.97 21.13
C PRO A 480 23.18 1.86 21.43
N ASN A 481 23.69 1.90 22.68
CA ASN A 481 24.86 2.70 23.03
C ASN A 481 26.14 2.25 22.32
N THR A 482 26.21 1.00 21.87
CA THR A 482 27.34 0.45 21.15
C THR A 482 27.06 0.26 19.66
N GLU A 483 25.82 -0.02 19.29
CA GLU A 483 25.48 -0.41 17.93
C GLU A 483 25.17 0.78 17.02
N LEU A 484 24.61 1.88 17.57
CA LEU A 484 24.33 3.09 16.79
C LEU A 484 25.57 3.68 16.15
N ALA A 485 26.71 3.71 16.87
CA ALA A 485 27.97 4.22 16.30
C ALA A 485 28.50 3.36 15.15
N LYS A 486 28.31 2.02 15.22
CA LYS A 486 28.70 1.12 14.12
C LYS A 486 27.76 1.25 12.94
N PHE A 487 26.47 1.45 13.20
CA PHE A 487 25.48 1.66 12.18
C PHE A 487 25.73 2.97 11.42
N ASP A 488 25.97 4.07 12.14
CA ASP A 488 26.36 5.34 11.52
C ASP A 488 27.61 5.18 10.65
N GLN A 489 28.66 4.54 11.14
CA GLN A 489 29.88 4.29 10.35
C GLN A 489 29.56 3.48 9.08
N ALA A 490 28.72 2.43 9.17
CA ALA A 490 28.33 1.62 8.02
C ALA A 490 27.54 2.43 6.98
N LEU A 491 26.68 3.35 7.43
CA LEU A 491 25.94 4.27 6.56
C LEU A 491 26.88 5.24 5.84
N GLN A 492 27.83 5.83 6.57
CA GLN A 492 28.82 6.74 5.99
C GLN A 492 29.70 6.02 4.95
N ASP A 493 30.18 4.82 5.28
CA ASP A 493 30.98 3.99 4.35
C ASP A 493 30.20 3.60 3.08
N ALA A 494 28.87 3.50 3.18
CA ALA A 494 27.98 3.22 2.06
C ALA A 494 27.64 4.46 1.19
N GLY A 495 28.07 5.66 1.61
CA GLY A 495 27.82 6.91 0.89
C GLY A 495 26.49 7.60 1.26
N TYR A 496 26.02 7.41 2.49
CA TYR A 496 24.73 7.96 2.96
C TYR A 496 24.65 9.47 2.85
N GLN A 497 25.75 10.18 3.24
CA GLN A 497 25.80 11.64 3.16
C GLN A 497 25.61 12.18 1.74
N ASP A 498 26.12 11.48 0.73
CA ASP A 498 25.96 11.88 -0.67
C ASP A 498 24.49 11.83 -1.08
N ILE A 499 23.75 10.84 -0.59
CA ILE A 499 22.30 10.70 -0.85
C ILE A 499 21.52 11.81 -0.15
N LEU A 500 21.82 12.11 1.14
CA LEU A 500 21.17 13.21 1.86
C LEU A 500 21.37 14.55 1.15
N ASN A 501 22.60 14.81 0.72
CA ASN A 501 22.93 16.04 -0.01
C ASN A 501 22.17 16.12 -1.35
N ALA A 502 22.12 15.02 -2.10
CA ALA A 502 21.41 14.99 -3.37
C ALA A 502 19.89 15.13 -3.20
N LYS A 503 19.31 14.51 -2.15
CA LYS A 503 17.90 14.72 -1.80
C LYS A 503 17.61 16.18 -1.46
N GLN A 504 18.47 16.82 -0.64
CA GLN A 504 18.29 18.22 -0.29
C GLN A 504 18.42 19.13 -1.50
N GLU A 505 19.41 18.90 -2.37
CA GLU A 505 19.60 19.69 -3.59
C GLU A 505 18.37 19.59 -4.51
N GLN A 506 17.83 18.38 -4.70
CA GLN A 506 16.63 18.17 -5.51
C GLN A 506 15.39 18.79 -4.84
N LEU A 507 15.23 18.68 -3.53
CA LEU A 507 14.14 19.30 -2.78
C LEU A 507 14.16 20.82 -2.87
N ASP A 508 15.36 21.44 -2.74
CA ASP A 508 15.52 22.89 -2.87
C ASP A 508 15.21 23.37 -4.30
N ALA A 509 15.65 22.62 -5.32
CA ALA A 509 15.32 22.91 -6.71
C ALA A 509 13.83 22.77 -6.99
N TRP A 510 13.19 21.72 -6.47
CA TRP A 510 11.74 21.51 -6.56
C TRP A 510 10.98 22.67 -5.90
N LYS A 511 11.36 23.05 -4.68
CA LYS A 511 10.74 24.18 -3.96
C LYS A 511 10.87 25.51 -4.70
N ALA A 512 11.99 25.73 -5.38
CA ALA A 512 12.23 26.95 -6.15
C ALA A 512 11.40 27.01 -7.45
N ALA A 513 10.88 25.89 -7.91
CA ALA A 513 10.05 25.75 -9.12
C ALA A 513 8.54 25.82 -8.85
N GLN A 514 8.12 25.85 -7.56
CA GLN A 514 6.72 26.05 -7.14
C GLN A 514 6.35 27.54 -7.18
#